data_cfc61f3b7eac325d4f3b7ed3d5f2dc82
#
_entry.id   cfc61f3b7eac325d4f3b7ed3d5f2dc82
#
_cell.length_a   1.000
_cell.length_b   1.000
_cell.length_c   1.000
_cell.angle_alpha   90.00
_cell.angle_beta   90.00
_cell.angle_gamma   90.00
#
_symmetry.space_group_name_H-M   'P 1'
#
loop_
_entity.id
_entity.type
_entity.pdbx_description
1 polymer ?
#
loop_
_entity_poly.entity_id
_entity_poly.type
_entity_poly.pdbx_seq_one_letter_code
_entity_poly.pdbx_strand_id
1 'polypeptide(L)'
;VTYHGPGQIVASPLIDISRSKLGVRALVAGIEQAIIGVLKNYHVDAGLMPGAPGVYVDGAKIDSLGLRIRRGKSFHGLAFNINMELEPFQRINPCGYEGLQVTNLSAFAEVSMAEVENRLIAGLCEVLGLSRIHI
;
A
#
# COMPACT_ATOMS: atom_id res chain seq x y z
N VAL A 1 16.01 -2.76 2.50
CA VAL A 1 15.45 -3.95 3.13
C VAL A 1 14.06 -3.62 3.66
N THR A 2 13.10 -4.48 3.37
CA THR A 2 11.71 -4.31 3.77
C THR A 2 11.29 -5.51 4.62
N TYR A 3 10.52 -5.25 5.67
CA TYR A 3 9.97 -6.31 6.51
C TYR A 3 8.53 -6.61 6.13
N HIS A 4 8.22 -7.89 5.95
CA HIS A 4 6.87 -8.39 5.74
C HIS A 4 6.53 -9.43 6.80
N GLY A 5 5.32 -9.37 7.33
CA GLY A 5 4.92 -10.29 8.39
C GLY A 5 3.42 -10.31 8.67
N PRO A 6 3.00 -11.06 9.71
CA PRO A 6 1.60 -11.13 10.09
C PRO A 6 1.01 -9.76 10.40
N GLY A 7 -0.26 -9.58 10.08
CA GLY A 7 -0.95 -8.30 10.30
C GLY A 7 -0.74 -7.29 9.20
N GLN A 8 -0.08 -7.67 8.11
CA GLN A 8 0.14 -6.84 6.94
C GLN A 8 -0.61 -7.42 5.77
N ILE A 9 -1.21 -6.56 4.93
CA ILE A 9 -1.79 -6.97 3.66
C ILE A 9 -0.75 -6.72 2.58
N VAL A 10 -0.33 -7.78 1.91
CA VAL A 10 0.56 -7.69 0.76
C VAL A 10 -0.25 -8.01 -0.48
N ALA A 11 -0.34 -7.07 -1.39
CA ALA A 11 -1.08 -7.22 -2.63
C ALA A 11 -0.16 -7.00 -3.83
N SER A 12 -0.25 -7.91 -4.78
CA SER A 12 0.56 -7.87 -6.00
C SER A 12 -0.35 -7.92 -7.22
N PRO A 13 -0.94 -6.78 -7.59
CA PRO A 13 -1.78 -6.75 -8.79
C PRO A 13 -0.93 -6.98 -10.02
N LEU A 14 -1.22 -8.08 -10.73
CA LEU A 14 -0.60 -8.37 -12.02
C LEU A 14 -1.39 -7.64 -13.11
N ILE A 15 -0.79 -6.59 -13.63
CA ILE A 15 -1.41 -5.77 -14.65
C ILE A 15 -0.55 -5.79 -15.90
N ASP A 16 -1.15 -6.15 -17.03
CA ASP A 16 -0.48 -6.08 -18.32
C ASP A 16 -0.58 -4.63 -18.82
N ILE A 17 0.49 -3.87 -18.62
CA ILE A 17 0.54 -2.46 -18.98
C ILE A 17 0.50 -2.27 -20.49
N SER A 18 0.96 -3.26 -21.27
CA SER A 18 0.90 -3.19 -22.73
C SER A 18 -0.54 -3.26 -23.25
N ARG A 19 -1.46 -3.89 -22.50
CA ARG A 19 -2.88 -3.99 -22.83
C ARG A 19 -3.73 -2.93 -22.16
N SER A 20 -3.34 -2.48 -20.98
CA SER A 20 -4.02 -1.39 -20.31
C SER A 20 -3.42 -0.08 -20.79
N LYS A 21 -4.21 0.97 -20.83
CA LYS A 21 -3.72 2.30 -21.20
C LYS A 21 -3.04 3.01 -20.02
N LEU A 22 -2.83 2.31 -18.92
CA LEU A 22 -2.22 2.86 -17.72
C LEU A 22 -0.71 2.84 -17.82
N GLY A 23 -0.08 3.99 -17.65
CA GLY A 23 1.36 4.07 -17.45
C GLY A 23 1.74 3.74 -16.01
N VAL A 24 3.05 3.60 -15.77
CA VAL A 24 3.58 3.28 -14.44
C VAL A 24 3.15 4.30 -13.39
N ARG A 25 3.21 5.59 -13.72
CA ARG A 25 2.81 6.66 -12.79
C ARG A 25 1.34 6.58 -12.43
N ALA A 26 0.48 6.30 -13.41
CA ALA A 26 -0.95 6.16 -13.18
C ALA A 26 -1.25 4.94 -12.31
N LEU A 27 -0.51 3.85 -12.49
CA LEU A 27 -0.63 2.65 -11.68
C LEU A 27 -0.26 2.93 -10.22
N VAL A 28 0.89 3.57 -10.00
CA VAL A 28 1.35 3.93 -8.65
C VAL A 28 0.34 4.88 -7.99
N ALA A 29 -0.06 5.92 -8.70
CA ALA A 29 -1.04 6.88 -8.17
C ALA A 29 -2.37 6.22 -7.85
N GLY A 30 -2.82 5.28 -8.68
CA GLY A 30 -4.05 4.53 -8.44
C GLY A 30 -3.98 3.69 -7.17
N ILE A 31 -2.87 3.00 -6.96
CA ILE A 31 -2.66 2.20 -5.74
C ILE A 31 -2.63 3.10 -4.51
N GLU A 32 -1.90 4.21 -4.57
CA GLU A 32 -1.84 5.17 -3.46
C GLU A 32 -3.21 5.72 -3.13
N GLN A 33 -3.99 6.09 -4.14
CA GLN A 33 -5.35 6.61 -3.95
C GLN A 33 -6.28 5.55 -3.36
N ALA A 34 -6.13 4.29 -3.74
CA ALA A 34 -6.92 3.20 -3.17
C ALA A 34 -6.64 3.05 -1.67
N ILE A 35 -5.38 3.10 -1.27
CA ILE A 35 -4.98 3.02 0.14
C ILE A 35 -5.53 4.23 0.93
N ILE A 36 -5.35 5.43 0.39
CA ILE A 36 -5.85 6.65 1.02
C ILE A 36 -7.38 6.58 1.18
N GLY A 37 -8.09 6.05 0.18
CA GLY A 37 -9.53 5.87 0.25
C GLY A 37 -9.97 4.88 1.32
N VAL A 38 -9.25 3.77 1.48
CA VAL A 38 -9.51 2.81 2.57
C VAL A 38 -9.33 3.48 3.92
N LEU A 39 -8.23 4.21 4.11
CA LEU A 39 -7.96 4.92 5.37
C LEU A 39 -9.03 5.96 5.67
N LYS A 40 -9.53 6.64 4.67
CA LYS A 40 -10.61 7.61 4.82
C LYS A 40 -11.90 6.97 5.34
N ASN A 41 -12.18 5.73 4.96
CA ASN A 41 -13.33 4.98 5.48
C ASN A 41 -13.23 4.72 6.98
N TYR A 42 -12.02 4.77 7.55
CA TYR A 42 -11.77 4.62 8.98
C TYR A 42 -11.51 5.97 9.65
N HIS A 43 -11.82 7.08 8.95
CA HIS A 43 -11.62 8.45 9.44
C HIS A 43 -10.14 8.78 9.70
N VAL A 44 -9.26 8.17 8.92
CA VAL A 44 -7.82 8.40 9.01
C VAL A 44 -7.38 9.21 7.79
N ASP A 45 -6.82 10.41 8.04
CA ASP A 45 -6.27 11.24 6.99
C ASP A 45 -4.86 10.78 6.66
N ALA A 46 -4.65 10.45 5.41
CA ALA A 46 -3.37 9.97 4.91
C ALA A 46 -2.93 10.78 3.69
N GLY A 47 -1.66 10.78 3.44
CA GLY A 47 -1.11 11.50 2.31
C GLY A 47 0.19 10.92 1.80
N LEU A 48 0.76 11.62 0.84
CA LEU A 48 2.02 11.26 0.20
C LEU A 48 3.14 12.16 0.72
N MET A 49 4.36 11.67 0.63
CA MET A 49 5.54 12.43 1.02
C MET A 49 6.46 12.54 -0.20
N PRO A 50 6.83 13.74 -0.65
CA PRO A 50 7.72 13.91 -1.80
C PRO A 50 9.04 13.18 -1.62
N GLY A 51 9.45 12.41 -2.63
CA GLY A 51 10.70 11.66 -2.61
C GLY A 51 10.72 10.42 -1.74
N ALA A 52 9.61 10.10 -1.08
CA ALA A 52 9.50 8.91 -0.22
C ALA A 52 8.28 8.09 -0.63
N PRO A 53 8.45 7.01 -1.41
CA PRO A 53 7.32 6.21 -1.89
C PRO A 53 6.49 5.62 -0.76
N GLY A 54 5.18 5.52 -0.97
CA GLY A 54 4.26 4.95 0.00
C GLY A 54 3.18 5.91 0.45
N VAL A 55 2.42 5.50 1.47
CA VAL A 55 1.36 6.30 2.06
C VAL A 55 1.68 6.54 3.52
N TYR A 56 1.42 7.75 4.01
CA TYR A 56 1.83 8.20 5.32
C TYR A 56 0.65 8.77 6.11
N VAL A 57 0.69 8.56 7.43
CA VAL A 57 -0.24 9.15 8.39
C VAL A 57 0.59 9.85 9.45
N ASP A 58 0.40 11.15 9.60
CA ASP A 58 1.15 11.98 10.55
C ASP A 58 2.67 11.79 10.43
N GLY A 59 3.16 11.65 9.19
CA GLY A 59 4.58 11.47 8.92
C GLY A 59 5.10 10.05 9.08
N ALA A 60 4.26 9.11 9.52
CA ALA A 60 4.65 7.72 9.68
C ALA A 60 4.14 6.87 8.50
N LYS A 61 4.98 5.99 7.99
CA LYS A 61 4.64 5.13 6.86
C LYS A 61 3.66 4.05 7.28
N ILE A 62 2.53 3.95 6.59
CA ILE A 62 1.53 2.92 6.81
C ILE A 62 1.46 1.92 5.65
N ASP A 63 1.90 2.33 4.47
CA ASP A 63 1.91 1.49 3.28
C ASP A 63 3.21 1.70 2.51
N SER A 64 3.82 0.61 2.11
CA SER A 64 5.00 0.60 1.26
C SER A 64 4.62 0.21 -0.16
N LEU A 65 5.22 0.87 -1.13
CA LEU A 65 5.02 0.55 -2.55
C LEU A 65 6.33 0.10 -3.17
N GLY A 66 6.27 -1.03 -3.86
CA GLY A 66 7.39 -1.52 -4.64
C GLY A 66 6.85 -2.08 -5.95
N LEU A 67 7.11 -1.40 -7.04
CA LEU A 67 6.67 -1.82 -8.35
C LEU A 67 7.87 -2.08 -9.26
N ARG A 68 7.82 -3.22 -9.93
CA ARG A 68 8.74 -3.54 -11.03
C ARG A 68 7.93 -3.83 -12.26
N ILE A 69 8.39 -3.29 -13.38
CA ILE A 69 7.78 -3.53 -14.67
C ILE A 69 8.73 -4.38 -15.49
N ARG A 70 8.22 -5.48 -16.02
CA ARG A 70 8.98 -6.38 -16.85
C ARG A 70 8.12 -6.90 -17.98
N ARG A 71 8.53 -6.71 -19.22
CA ARG A 71 7.80 -7.14 -20.41
C ARG A 71 6.36 -6.64 -20.42
N GLY A 72 6.14 -5.39 -19.97
CA GLY A 72 4.82 -4.78 -19.91
C GLY A 72 3.94 -5.27 -18.77
N LYS A 73 4.46 -6.08 -17.85
CA LYS A 73 3.72 -6.57 -16.68
C LYS A 73 4.30 -5.99 -15.41
N SER A 74 3.42 -5.66 -14.46
CA SER A 74 3.84 -5.20 -13.14
C SER A 74 4.03 -6.37 -12.19
N PHE A 75 5.09 -6.30 -11.40
CA PHE A 75 5.38 -7.24 -10.32
C PHE A 75 5.47 -6.46 -9.03
N HIS A 76 5.25 -7.15 -7.90
CA HIS A 76 5.15 -6.56 -6.59
C HIS A 76 3.90 -5.68 -6.50
N GLY A 77 3.86 -4.78 -5.58
CA GLY A 77 2.69 -3.95 -5.36
C GLY A 77 2.80 -3.21 -4.05
N LEU A 78 1.85 -3.45 -3.15
CA LEU A 78 1.78 -2.74 -1.89
C LEU A 78 1.97 -3.68 -0.70
N ALA A 79 2.40 -3.10 0.41
CA ALA A 79 2.44 -3.75 1.72
C ALA A 79 1.81 -2.78 2.72
N PHE A 80 0.58 -3.07 3.13
CA PHE A 80 -0.26 -2.19 3.94
C PHE A 80 -0.28 -2.71 5.38
N ASN A 81 0.20 -1.90 6.31
CA ASN A 81 0.30 -2.27 7.72
C ASN A 81 -1.03 -2.09 8.42
N ILE A 82 -1.64 -3.18 8.83
CA ILE A 82 -2.94 -3.16 9.51
C ILE A 82 -2.78 -3.33 11.02
N ASN A 83 -2.17 -4.43 11.44
CA ASN A 83 -1.97 -4.74 12.85
C ASN A 83 -0.71 -5.58 13.02
N MET A 84 0.41 -5.01 12.62
CA MET A 84 1.70 -5.68 12.66
C MET A 84 2.44 -5.44 13.97
N GLU A 85 3.34 -6.34 14.30
CA GLU A 85 4.40 -6.07 15.24
C GLU A 85 5.38 -5.09 14.58
N LEU A 86 5.54 -3.90 15.16
CA LEU A 86 6.37 -2.85 14.57
C LEU A 86 7.84 -2.90 14.99
N GLU A 87 8.17 -3.68 16.01
CA GLU A 87 9.55 -3.78 16.50
C GLU A 87 10.56 -4.11 15.40
N PRO A 88 10.30 -5.06 14.47
CA PRO A 88 11.26 -5.34 13.41
C PRO A 88 11.62 -4.16 12.54
N PHE A 89 10.70 -3.20 12.37
CA PHE A 89 10.97 -1.98 11.58
C PHE A 89 11.96 -1.05 12.26
N GLN A 90 12.14 -1.16 13.57
CA GLN A 90 13.11 -0.37 14.31
C GLN A 90 14.54 -0.80 14.01
N ARG A 91 14.72 -1.99 13.45
CA ARG A 91 16.03 -2.58 13.12
C ARG A 91 16.46 -2.30 11.68
N ILE A 92 15.58 -1.77 10.86
CA ILE A 92 15.85 -1.44 9.46
C ILE A 92 15.38 -0.03 9.17
N ASN A 93 15.94 0.56 8.11
CA ASN A 93 15.53 1.87 7.64
C ASN A 93 14.55 1.68 6.47
N PRO A 94 13.23 1.89 6.69
CA PRO A 94 12.25 1.72 5.62
C PRO A 94 12.59 2.61 4.43
N CYS A 95 12.63 2.02 3.24
CA CYS A 95 12.95 2.72 1.99
C CYS A 95 14.28 3.50 2.03
N GLY A 96 15.23 3.10 2.90
CA GLY A 96 16.51 3.76 3.02
C GLY A 96 16.49 5.11 3.73
N TYR A 97 15.38 5.47 4.35
CA TYR A 97 15.25 6.73 5.09
C TYR A 97 15.47 6.48 6.57
N GLU A 98 16.60 6.94 7.07
CA GLU A 98 16.94 6.82 8.49
C GLU A 98 15.97 7.66 9.34
N GLY A 99 15.49 7.07 10.44
CA GLY A 99 14.57 7.75 11.35
C GLY A 99 13.12 7.82 10.88
N LEU A 100 12.78 7.23 9.73
CA LEU A 100 11.41 7.21 9.25
C LEU A 100 10.56 6.29 10.13
N GLN A 101 9.48 6.85 10.68
CA GLN A 101 8.55 6.09 11.52
C GLN A 101 7.63 5.23 10.68
N VAL A 102 7.17 4.13 11.27
CA VAL A 102 6.21 3.20 10.67
C VAL A 102 5.00 3.08 11.60
N THR A 103 3.82 2.94 11.05
CA THR A 103 2.59 2.80 11.84
C THR A 103 1.66 1.75 11.25
N ASN A 104 0.57 1.47 11.98
CA ASN A 104 -0.50 0.53 11.61
C ASN A 104 -1.84 1.24 11.61
N LEU A 105 -2.79 0.69 10.83
CA LEU A 105 -4.18 1.15 10.88
C LEU A 105 -4.80 0.92 12.26
N SER A 106 -4.45 -0.17 12.95
CA SER A 106 -4.95 -0.49 14.30
C SER A 106 -4.56 0.55 15.36
N ALA A 107 -3.56 1.40 15.08
CA ALA A 107 -3.21 2.51 15.96
C ALA A 107 -4.27 3.61 15.96
N PHE A 108 -5.12 3.66 14.94
CA PHE A 108 -6.09 4.74 14.74
C PHE A 108 -7.56 4.27 14.81
N ALA A 109 -7.82 2.98 14.59
CA ALA A 109 -9.19 2.46 14.54
C ALA A 109 -9.22 0.97 14.89
N GLU A 110 -10.40 0.50 15.31
CA GLU A 110 -10.63 -0.93 15.41
C GLU A 110 -10.89 -1.48 14.03
N VAL A 111 -10.14 -2.53 13.65
CA VAL A 111 -10.17 -3.06 12.30
C VAL A 111 -10.23 -4.58 12.28
N SER A 112 -10.88 -5.11 11.26
CA SER A 112 -10.85 -6.51 10.89
C SER A 112 -10.01 -6.66 9.64
N MET A 113 -9.07 -7.60 9.63
CA MET A 113 -8.23 -7.88 8.46
C MET A 113 -9.09 -8.17 7.23
N ALA A 114 -10.14 -9.00 7.39
CA ALA A 114 -11.02 -9.36 6.29
C ALA A 114 -11.76 -8.15 5.72
N GLU A 115 -12.24 -7.27 6.58
CA GLU A 115 -12.92 -6.05 6.14
C GLU A 115 -11.98 -5.13 5.37
N VAL A 116 -10.78 -4.91 5.89
CA VAL A 116 -9.79 -4.06 5.22
C VAL A 116 -9.39 -4.65 3.87
N GLU A 117 -9.18 -5.96 3.79
CA GLU A 117 -8.89 -6.63 2.52
C GLU A 117 -10.00 -6.41 1.49
N ASN A 118 -11.25 -6.59 1.89
CA ASN A 118 -12.38 -6.41 0.99
C ASN A 118 -12.50 -4.96 0.50
N ARG A 119 -12.31 -4.00 1.39
CA ARG A 119 -12.32 -2.58 1.02
C ARG A 119 -11.17 -2.22 0.09
N LEU A 120 -10.00 -2.79 0.35
CA LEU A 120 -8.82 -2.55 -0.49
C LEU A 120 -9.02 -3.13 -1.89
N ILE A 121 -9.52 -4.37 -1.99
CA ILE A 121 -9.82 -5.01 -3.28
C ILE A 121 -10.80 -4.16 -4.07
N ALA A 122 -11.90 -3.73 -3.45
CA ALA A 122 -12.89 -2.89 -4.10
C ALA A 122 -12.28 -1.57 -4.58
N GLY A 123 -11.49 -0.92 -3.75
CA GLY A 123 -10.82 0.34 -4.09
C GLY A 123 -9.83 0.19 -5.23
N LEU A 124 -9.02 -0.86 -5.22
CA LEU A 124 -8.07 -1.13 -6.30
C LEU A 124 -8.79 -1.43 -7.62
N CYS A 125 -9.86 -2.21 -7.58
CA CYS A 125 -10.66 -2.49 -8.78
C CYS A 125 -11.25 -1.20 -9.35
N GLU A 126 -11.75 -0.33 -8.50
CA GLU A 126 -12.35 0.94 -8.91
C GLU A 126 -11.32 1.87 -9.55
N VAL A 127 -10.20 2.15 -8.84
CA VAL A 127 -9.23 3.14 -9.31
C VAL A 127 -8.38 2.64 -10.48
N LEU A 128 -8.16 1.34 -10.59
CA LEU A 128 -7.35 0.75 -11.66
C LEU A 128 -8.21 0.23 -12.83
N GLY A 129 -9.53 0.29 -12.70
CA GLY A 129 -10.44 -0.20 -13.73
C GLY A 129 -10.37 -1.72 -13.91
N LEU A 130 -10.05 -2.45 -12.85
CA LEU A 130 -9.92 -3.90 -12.88
C LEU A 130 -11.22 -4.56 -12.46
N SER A 131 -11.53 -5.71 -13.06
CA SER A 131 -12.69 -6.49 -12.67
C SER A 131 -12.39 -7.43 -11.50
N ARG A 132 -11.11 -7.73 -11.25
CA ARG A 132 -10.72 -8.71 -10.24
C ARG A 132 -9.26 -8.54 -9.82
N ILE A 133 -8.99 -8.71 -8.51
CA ILE A 133 -7.65 -8.69 -7.94
C ILE A 133 -7.50 -9.86 -6.97
N HIS A 134 -6.34 -10.46 -6.97
CA HIS A 134 -5.94 -11.48 -5.99
C HIS A 134 -4.94 -10.88 -5.01
N ILE A 135 -5.18 -11.13 -3.75
CA ILE A 135 -4.28 -10.74 -2.67
C ILE A 135 -3.59 -11.97 -2.09
#